data_f1eae9a850d9cd6e986beedb3d6bf2b8
#
_entry.id   f1eae9a850d9cd6e986beedb3d6bf2b8
#
_cell.length_a   1.000
_cell.length_b   1.000
_cell.length_c   1.000
_cell.angle_alpha   90.00
_cell.angle_beta   90.00
_cell.angle_gamma   90.00
#
_symmetry.space_group_name_H-M   'P 1'
#
loop_
_entity.id
_entity.type
_entity.pdbx_description
1 polymer ?
#
loop_
_entity_poly.entity_id
_entity_poly.type
_entity_poly.pdbx_seq_one_letter_code
_entity_poly.pdbx_strand_id
1 'polypeptide(L)'
;RVTVDMKNNTCTFGNGKSCTVNPVNDGLVVEVTFDNLKADTNYVIYAYADVYRNNVSLNDSEKLSKVYVRKSQYTKSDLGFSLGAVTPTAVSKKEVHLTFVGAANLNEKIKGIEYSITVQGGERIASGVIGKTTNTGSDEITFKLDSDRYPYLDIAIPDGKELGVNNTINITYYYLDNDGNISVLKLGDK
;
A
#
# COMPACT_ATOMS: atom_id res chain seq x y z
N ARG A 1 -13.03 21.41 -1.82
CA ARG A 1 -13.26 21.80 -3.22
C ARG A 1 -12.15 22.73 -3.66
N VAL A 2 -11.62 22.51 -4.85
CA VAL A 2 -10.68 23.41 -5.54
C VAL A 2 -11.43 24.07 -6.68
N THR A 3 -11.30 25.37 -6.85
CA THR A 3 -11.78 26.10 -8.01
C THR A 3 -10.58 26.61 -8.80
N VAL A 4 -10.54 26.30 -10.09
CA VAL A 4 -9.46 26.70 -11.00
C VAL A 4 -9.99 27.75 -11.96
N ASP A 5 -9.33 28.91 -12.03
CA ASP A 5 -9.55 29.93 -13.02
C ASP A 5 -8.51 29.78 -14.14
N MET A 6 -8.93 29.16 -15.23
CA MET A 6 -8.07 28.87 -16.38
C MET A 6 -7.64 30.15 -17.13
N LYS A 7 -8.43 31.22 -17.04
CA LYS A 7 -8.13 32.49 -17.72
C LYS A 7 -6.97 33.24 -17.06
N ASN A 8 -6.95 33.23 -15.73
CA ASN A 8 -5.95 33.94 -14.93
C ASN A 8 -4.85 33.02 -14.42
N ASN A 9 -4.88 31.73 -14.77
CA ASN A 9 -3.95 30.70 -14.28
C ASN A 9 -3.86 30.66 -12.75
N THR A 10 -5.00 30.83 -12.09
CA THR A 10 -5.08 30.82 -10.63
C THR A 10 -5.98 29.71 -10.14
N CYS A 11 -5.76 29.27 -8.92
CA CYS A 11 -6.65 28.33 -8.27
C CYS A 11 -6.79 28.64 -6.77
N THR A 12 -7.95 28.31 -6.23
CA THR A 12 -8.26 28.52 -4.82
C THR A 12 -8.82 27.26 -4.18
N PHE A 13 -8.40 26.99 -2.96
CA PHE A 13 -8.99 25.98 -2.10
C PHE A 13 -10.01 26.60 -1.16
N GLY A 14 -11.09 25.90 -0.91
CA GLY A 14 -12.11 26.34 0.05
C GLY A 14 -11.63 26.43 1.51
N ASN A 15 -10.44 25.94 1.83
CA ASN A 15 -9.85 25.94 3.17
C ASN A 15 -8.40 26.43 3.21
N GLY A 16 -8.00 27.27 2.27
CA GLY A 16 -6.72 28.01 2.32
C GLY A 16 -5.47 27.23 1.92
N LYS A 17 -5.60 26.05 1.31
CA LYS A 17 -4.46 25.28 0.79
C LYS A 17 -4.06 25.73 -0.61
N SER A 18 -2.82 25.45 -1.01
CA SER A 18 -2.27 25.88 -2.29
C SER A 18 -2.50 24.86 -3.41
N CYS A 19 -2.68 25.37 -4.61
CA CYS A 19 -2.59 24.62 -5.86
C CYS A 19 -1.82 25.47 -6.88
N THR A 20 -1.30 24.82 -7.92
CA THR A 20 -0.59 25.50 -9.02
C THR A 20 -1.26 25.20 -10.35
N VAL A 21 -1.25 26.17 -11.24
CA VAL A 21 -1.70 26.05 -12.62
C VAL A 21 -0.52 26.38 -13.53
N ASN A 22 -0.05 25.39 -14.26
CA ASN A 22 1.11 25.54 -15.15
C ASN A 22 0.65 25.51 -16.60
N PRO A 23 0.87 26.58 -17.39
CA PRO A 23 0.63 26.56 -18.82
C PRO A 23 1.61 25.61 -19.51
N VAL A 24 1.13 24.81 -20.46
CA VAL A 24 1.90 23.93 -21.33
C VAL A 24 1.57 24.24 -22.79
N ASN A 25 2.39 23.78 -23.75
CA ASN A 25 2.32 24.19 -25.17
C ASN A 25 0.93 24.05 -25.82
N ASP A 26 0.11 23.09 -25.39
CA ASP A 26 -1.25 22.84 -25.94
C ASP A 26 -2.34 22.83 -24.85
N GLY A 27 -2.19 23.59 -23.77
CA GLY A 27 -3.21 23.62 -22.72
C GLY A 27 -2.68 24.06 -21.36
N LEU A 28 -3.32 23.57 -20.32
CA LEU A 28 -2.94 23.82 -18.93
C LEU A 28 -2.85 22.51 -18.17
N VAL A 29 -1.75 22.33 -17.44
CA VAL A 29 -1.64 21.30 -16.41
C VAL A 29 -1.99 21.93 -15.07
N VAL A 30 -3.00 21.39 -14.44
CA VAL A 30 -3.40 21.78 -13.08
C VAL A 30 -2.90 20.71 -12.12
N GLU A 31 -1.95 21.09 -11.28
CA GLU A 31 -1.46 20.24 -10.20
C GLU A 31 -2.10 20.66 -8.88
N VAL A 32 -2.73 19.71 -8.22
CA VAL A 32 -3.42 19.95 -6.96
C VAL A 32 -2.88 18.99 -5.91
N THR A 33 -2.28 19.55 -4.87
CA THR A 33 -1.76 18.79 -3.73
C THR A 33 -2.79 18.82 -2.59
N PHE A 34 -3.12 17.66 -2.09
CA PHE A 34 -3.96 17.48 -0.92
C PHE A 34 -3.09 17.04 0.26
N ASP A 35 -3.01 17.85 1.31
CA ASP A 35 -2.28 17.51 2.54
C ASP A 35 -3.22 16.98 3.63
N ASN A 36 -2.62 16.38 4.67
CA ASN A 36 -3.33 15.87 5.83
C ASN A 36 -4.47 14.89 5.48
N LEU A 37 -4.28 14.13 4.41
CA LEU A 37 -5.16 13.01 4.11
C LEU A 37 -4.93 11.94 5.18
N LYS A 38 -6.01 11.32 5.62
CA LYS A 38 -5.88 10.16 6.50
C LYS A 38 -5.20 9.03 5.75
N ALA A 39 -4.27 8.37 6.43
CA ALA A 39 -3.68 7.14 5.92
C ALA A 39 -4.76 6.05 5.75
N ASP A 40 -4.49 5.06 4.94
CA ASP A 40 -5.34 3.89 4.69
C ASP A 40 -6.81 4.24 4.38
N THR A 41 -7.00 5.32 3.61
CA THR A 41 -8.33 5.84 3.29
C THR A 41 -8.51 5.93 1.78
N ASN A 42 -9.63 5.41 1.28
CA ASN A 42 -9.99 5.54 -0.12
C ASN A 42 -10.63 6.91 -0.37
N TYR A 43 -9.96 7.74 -1.14
CA TYR A 43 -10.46 9.03 -1.59
C TYR A 43 -10.96 8.94 -3.02
N VAL A 44 -12.13 9.51 -3.28
CA VAL A 44 -12.67 9.64 -4.63
C VAL A 44 -12.51 11.09 -5.07
N ILE A 45 -11.74 11.29 -6.13
CA ILE A 45 -11.46 12.60 -6.69
C ILE A 45 -12.35 12.80 -7.92
N TYR A 46 -13.07 13.92 -7.93
CA TYR A 46 -13.86 14.35 -9.06
C TYR A 46 -13.29 15.66 -9.62
N ALA A 47 -13.00 15.70 -10.90
CA ALA A 47 -12.66 16.92 -11.60
C ALA A 47 -13.80 17.28 -12.57
N TYR A 48 -14.19 18.54 -12.56
CA TYR A 48 -15.25 19.07 -13.43
C TYR A 48 -14.70 20.24 -14.23
N ALA A 49 -15.07 20.32 -15.49
CA ALA A 49 -14.83 21.50 -16.31
C ALA A 49 -16.15 21.90 -16.99
N ASP A 50 -16.53 23.15 -16.85
CA ASP A 50 -17.61 23.76 -17.62
C ASP A 50 -17.01 24.34 -18.90
N VAL A 51 -17.57 24.02 -20.05
CA VAL A 51 -17.08 24.50 -21.36
C VAL A 51 -17.94 25.67 -21.81
N TYR A 52 -17.28 26.78 -22.16
CA TYR A 52 -17.90 28.02 -22.61
C TYR A 52 -17.50 28.33 -24.05
N ARG A 53 -18.35 29.07 -24.77
CA ARG A 53 -18.09 29.53 -26.13
C ARG A 53 -17.35 30.87 -26.07
N ASN A 54 -16.26 31.02 -26.85
CA ASN A 54 -15.56 32.26 -27.07
C ASN A 54 -15.13 33.04 -25.80
N ASN A 55 -14.75 32.35 -24.75
CA ASN A 55 -14.35 32.95 -23.48
C ASN A 55 -15.41 33.84 -22.80
N VAL A 56 -16.65 33.78 -23.24
CA VAL A 56 -17.77 34.50 -22.62
C VAL A 56 -18.33 33.60 -21.52
N SER A 57 -18.52 34.17 -20.33
CA SER A 57 -19.22 33.46 -19.26
C SER A 57 -20.70 33.28 -19.69
N LEU A 58 -21.10 32.05 -19.92
CA LEU A 58 -22.46 31.68 -20.27
C LEU A 58 -23.22 31.34 -18.99
N ASN A 59 -24.51 31.58 -18.96
CA ASN A 59 -25.38 31.05 -17.91
C ASN A 59 -25.45 29.52 -18.01
N ASP A 60 -26.04 28.86 -17.04
CA ASP A 60 -26.05 27.38 -16.99
C ASP A 60 -26.72 26.71 -18.20
N SER A 61 -27.66 27.39 -18.85
CA SER A 61 -28.33 26.90 -20.05
C SER A 61 -27.49 27.08 -21.34
N GLU A 62 -26.48 27.93 -21.32
CA GLU A 62 -25.62 28.23 -22.46
C GLU A 62 -24.31 27.46 -22.42
N LYS A 63 -24.00 26.72 -21.37
CA LYS A 63 -22.81 25.87 -21.28
C LYS A 63 -22.87 24.78 -22.34
N LEU A 64 -21.78 24.67 -23.12
CA LEU A 64 -21.70 23.72 -24.23
C LEU A 64 -21.63 22.26 -23.75
N SER A 65 -20.87 22.01 -22.71
CA SER A 65 -20.78 20.68 -22.08
C SER A 65 -20.18 20.75 -20.68
N LYS A 66 -20.36 19.67 -19.95
CA LYS A 66 -19.71 19.45 -18.68
C LYS A 66 -18.84 18.20 -18.81
N VAL A 67 -17.54 18.37 -18.69
CA VAL A 67 -16.59 17.25 -18.65
C VAL A 67 -16.31 16.92 -17.19
N TYR A 68 -16.35 15.65 -16.87
CA TYR A 68 -15.93 15.23 -15.55
C TYR A 68 -15.06 13.98 -15.62
N VAL A 69 -14.11 13.90 -14.71
CA VAL A 69 -13.26 12.74 -14.49
C VAL A 69 -13.43 12.30 -13.04
N ARG A 70 -13.57 11.00 -12.85
CA ARG A 70 -13.59 10.38 -11.52
C ARG A 70 -12.39 9.45 -11.39
N LYS A 71 -11.59 9.64 -10.34
CA LYS A 71 -10.52 8.71 -10.00
C LYS A 71 -10.63 8.35 -8.52
N SER A 72 -10.55 7.07 -8.23
CA SER A 72 -10.41 6.57 -6.87
C SER A 72 -8.94 6.31 -6.60
N GLN A 73 -8.46 6.78 -5.46
CA GLN A 73 -7.08 6.60 -5.03
C GLN A 73 -7.05 6.29 -3.55
N TYR A 74 -6.42 5.20 -3.21
CA TYR A 74 -6.09 4.86 -1.83
C TYR A 74 -4.87 5.66 -1.38
N THR A 75 -4.94 6.30 -0.21
CA THR A 75 -3.75 6.87 0.40
C THR A 75 -2.87 5.75 0.92
N LYS A 76 -1.56 5.91 0.78
CA LYS A 76 -0.62 4.96 1.38
C LYS A 76 -0.84 4.92 2.87
N SER A 77 -0.77 3.72 3.41
CA SER A 77 -0.68 3.52 4.85
C SER A 77 0.64 4.12 5.33
N ASP A 78 0.60 5.00 6.34
CA ASP A 78 1.80 5.50 7.01
C ASP A 78 2.21 4.51 8.09
N LEU A 79 2.55 3.30 7.68
CA LEU A 79 2.94 2.23 8.58
C LEU A 79 4.35 2.41 9.13
N GLY A 80 5.13 3.32 8.53
CA GLY A 80 6.54 3.55 8.88
C GLY A 80 7.47 2.40 8.49
N PHE A 81 7.00 1.45 7.66
CA PHE A 81 7.79 0.33 7.14
C PHE A 81 7.34 -0.11 5.75
N SER A 82 8.14 -0.96 5.12
CA SER A 82 7.80 -1.63 3.86
C SER A 82 8.23 -3.08 3.91
N LEU A 83 7.37 -4.00 3.48
CA LEU A 83 7.75 -5.40 3.28
C LEU A 83 8.64 -5.60 2.05
N GLY A 84 8.62 -4.66 1.11
CA GLY A 84 9.27 -4.84 -0.18
C GLY A 84 8.64 -5.98 -0.99
N ALA A 85 9.43 -6.62 -1.84
CA ALA A 85 9.02 -7.82 -2.55
C ALA A 85 9.33 -9.06 -1.70
N VAL A 86 8.31 -9.79 -1.29
CA VAL A 86 8.46 -11.01 -0.50
C VAL A 86 8.58 -12.21 -1.44
N THR A 87 9.72 -12.88 -1.37
CA THR A 87 10.02 -14.03 -2.24
C THR A 87 10.25 -15.28 -1.38
N PRO A 88 9.37 -16.28 -1.47
CA PRO A 88 9.58 -17.58 -0.85
C PRO A 88 10.52 -18.42 -1.71
N THR A 89 11.56 -18.97 -1.13
CA THR A 89 12.53 -19.87 -1.79
C THR A 89 12.68 -21.16 -0.99
N ALA A 90 12.42 -22.30 -1.60
CA ALA A 90 12.71 -23.58 -0.99
C ALA A 90 14.24 -23.79 -0.95
N VAL A 91 14.80 -23.83 0.23
CA VAL A 91 16.24 -24.10 0.46
C VAL A 91 16.51 -25.59 0.46
N SER A 92 15.54 -26.33 0.97
CA SER A 92 15.53 -27.79 0.99
C SER A 92 14.09 -28.29 1.00
N LYS A 93 13.87 -29.60 1.01
CA LYS A 93 12.52 -30.16 1.21
C LYS A 93 11.95 -29.88 2.61
N LYS A 94 12.78 -29.41 3.53
CA LYS A 94 12.45 -29.18 4.94
C LYS A 94 12.48 -27.72 5.35
N GLU A 95 12.79 -26.81 4.43
CA GLU A 95 12.98 -25.41 4.79
C GLU A 95 12.65 -24.45 3.66
N VAL A 96 11.98 -23.34 4.01
CA VAL A 96 11.67 -22.22 3.13
C VAL A 96 12.27 -20.95 3.69
N HIS A 97 13.02 -20.21 2.90
CA HIS A 97 13.39 -18.84 3.19
C HIS A 97 12.34 -17.88 2.64
N LEU A 98 11.88 -16.94 3.45
CA LEU A 98 11.12 -15.78 3.02
C LEU A 98 12.04 -14.59 2.97
N THR A 99 12.45 -14.17 1.78
CA THR A 99 13.32 -13.01 1.58
C THR A 99 12.50 -11.77 1.26
N PHE A 100 12.87 -10.63 1.86
CA PHE A 100 12.18 -9.34 1.78
C PHE A 100 13.04 -8.32 1.04
N VAL A 101 12.97 -8.33 -0.29
CA VAL A 101 13.81 -7.48 -1.15
C VAL A 101 13.30 -6.04 -1.16
N GLY A 102 14.16 -5.10 -0.76
CA GLY A 102 13.80 -3.68 -0.69
C GLY A 102 12.91 -3.33 0.52
N ALA A 103 12.88 -4.18 1.52
CA ALA A 103 12.17 -3.92 2.77
C ALA A 103 12.83 -2.80 3.59
N ALA A 104 12.04 -2.12 4.41
CA ALA A 104 12.50 -1.08 5.33
C ALA A 104 11.84 -1.24 6.70
N ASN A 105 12.61 -1.03 7.76
CA ASN A 105 12.17 -1.01 9.17
C ASN A 105 11.43 -2.27 9.66
N LEU A 106 11.73 -3.45 9.08
CA LEU A 106 11.01 -4.69 9.43
C LEU A 106 11.17 -5.05 10.91
N ASN A 107 12.40 -5.07 11.45
CA ASN A 107 12.67 -5.45 12.84
C ASN A 107 11.95 -4.56 13.86
N GLU A 108 11.78 -3.28 13.54
CA GLU A 108 11.11 -2.33 14.42
C GLU A 108 9.59 -2.49 14.38
N LYS A 109 9.03 -2.75 13.22
CA LYS A 109 7.61 -2.66 12.97
C LYS A 109 6.90 -4.02 12.88
N ILE A 110 7.47 -5.02 12.21
CA ILE A 110 6.88 -6.36 12.15
C ILE A 110 7.14 -7.09 13.46
N LYS A 111 6.07 -7.53 14.10
CA LYS A 111 6.12 -8.21 15.40
C LYS A 111 5.84 -9.69 15.32
N GLY A 112 5.20 -10.12 14.26
CA GLY A 112 4.95 -11.54 14.03
C GLY A 112 4.42 -11.83 12.64
N ILE A 113 4.46 -13.09 12.28
CA ILE A 113 3.80 -13.65 11.11
C ILE A 113 3.02 -14.90 11.51
N GLU A 114 1.88 -15.08 10.90
CA GLU A 114 1.17 -16.36 10.86
C GLU A 114 1.30 -16.91 9.45
N TYR A 115 1.66 -18.18 9.32
CA TYR A 115 1.84 -18.80 8.01
C TYR A 115 1.15 -20.15 7.88
N SER A 116 0.82 -20.51 6.65
CA SER A 116 0.42 -21.87 6.28
C SER A 116 0.99 -22.23 4.91
N ILE A 117 1.48 -23.47 4.79
CA ILE A 117 2.02 -24.03 3.56
C ILE A 117 1.19 -25.23 3.16
N THR A 118 0.71 -25.20 1.92
CA THR A 118 -0.05 -26.29 1.29
C THR A 118 0.67 -26.77 0.04
N VAL A 119 0.66 -28.09 -0.18
CA VAL A 119 1.15 -28.68 -1.43
C VAL A 119 0.04 -28.78 -2.46
N GLN A 120 0.42 -29.08 -3.70
CA GLN A 120 -0.55 -29.36 -4.75
C GLN A 120 -1.51 -30.49 -4.30
N GLY A 121 -2.79 -30.24 -4.42
CA GLY A 121 -3.83 -31.14 -3.88
C GLY A 121 -4.46 -30.64 -2.59
N GLY A 122 -3.96 -29.54 -2.01
CA GLY A 122 -4.59 -28.84 -0.90
C GLY A 122 -4.19 -29.36 0.49
N GLU A 123 -3.31 -30.35 0.58
CA GLU A 123 -2.83 -30.81 1.88
C GLU A 123 -1.96 -29.73 2.55
N ARG A 124 -2.30 -29.38 3.80
CA ARG A 124 -1.49 -28.48 4.62
C ARG A 124 -0.33 -29.27 5.24
N ILE A 125 0.89 -28.88 4.92
CA ILE A 125 2.12 -29.55 5.40
C ILE A 125 2.80 -28.80 6.53
N ALA A 126 2.57 -27.49 6.65
CA ALA A 126 3.08 -26.69 7.75
C ALA A 126 2.13 -25.53 8.05
N SER A 127 2.06 -25.13 9.32
CA SER A 127 1.45 -23.88 9.75
C SER A 127 2.01 -23.50 11.12
N GLY A 128 2.07 -22.21 11.40
CA GLY A 128 2.58 -21.74 12.68
C GLY A 128 2.59 -20.22 12.77
N VAL A 129 3.10 -19.77 13.90
CA VAL A 129 3.33 -18.36 14.22
C VAL A 129 4.81 -18.18 14.54
N ILE A 130 5.43 -17.12 14.01
CA ILE A 130 6.76 -16.67 14.37
C ILE A 130 6.60 -15.26 14.95
N GLY A 131 7.10 -15.05 16.17
CA GLY A 131 6.89 -13.80 16.89
C GLY A 131 5.51 -13.70 17.54
N LYS A 132 5.02 -12.49 17.77
CA LYS A 132 3.78 -12.25 18.50
C LYS A 132 2.68 -11.66 17.61
N THR A 133 1.47 -12.13 17.83
CA THR A 133 0.27 -11.71 17.09
C THR A 133 -0.68 -10.86 17.95
N THR A 134 -0.34 -10.67 19.22
CA THR A 134 -1.12 -9.87 20.18
C THR A 134 -0.20 -9.06 21.08
N ASN A 135 -0.71 -8.03 21.72
CA ASN A 135 0.06 -7.20 22.66
C ASN A 135 0.58 -7.96 23.89
N THR A 136 -0.06 -9.07 24.25
CA THR A 136 0.31 -9.91 25.41
C THR A 136 1.29 -11.03 25.07
N GLY A 137 1.61 -11.23 23.80
CA GLY A 137 2.61 -12.22 23.37
C GLY A 137 4.02 -11.83 23.82
N SER A 138 4.84 -12.83 24.14
CA SER A 138 6.24 -12.64 24.59
C SER A 138 7.26 -12.92 23.50
N ASP A 139 6.93 -13.73 22.50
CA ASP A 139 7.86 -14.17 21.47
C ASP A 139 8.20 -13.01 20.53
N GLU A 140 9.47 -12.91 20.16
CA GLU A 140 9.93 -11.88 19.23
C GLU A 140 10.32 -12.49 17.90
N ILE A 141 9.99 -11.78 16.82
CA ILE A 141 10.45 -12.11 15.48
C ILE A 141 11.81 -11.44 15.23
N THR A 142 12.75 -12.20 14.66
CA THR A 142 14.06 -11.67 14.26
C THR A 142 14.34 -12.02 12.82
N PHE A 143 14.56 -11.01 12.00
CA PHE A 143 14.96 -11.19 10.62
C PHE A 143 16.48 -11.35 10.55
N LYS A 144 16.93 -12.38 9.86
CA LYS A 144 18.34 -12.58 9.49
C LYS A 144 18.65 -11.79 8.22
N LEU A 145 19.93 -11.64 7.88
CA LEU A 145 20.34 -11.02 6.61
C LEU A 145 21.01 -12.10 5.73
N ASP A 146 20.65 -12.14 4.46
CA ASP A 146 21.30 -12.97 3.45
C ASP A 146 22.63 -12.33 2.96
N SER A 147 23.28 -12.95 1.96
CA SER A 147 24.54 -12.47 1.37
C SER A 147 24.39 -11.09 0.72
N ASP A 148 23.22 -10.78 0.19
CA ASP A 148 22.90 -9.51 -0.46
C ASP A 148 22.35 -8.46 0.54
N ARG A 149 22.36 -8.82 1.83
CA ARG A 149 21.87 -8.02 2.95
C ARG A 149 20.34 -7.79 2.93
N TYR A 150 19.58 -8.64 2.26
CA TYR A 150 18.14 -8.63 2.37
C TYR A 150 17.69 -9.35 3.64
N PRO A 151 16.70 -8.79 4.37
CA PRO A 151 16.11 -9.49 5.50
C PRO A 151 15.42 -10.77 5.04
N TYR A 152 15.56 -11.84 5.83
CA TYR A 152 14.83 -13.08 5.60
C TYR A 152 14.41 -13.78 6.90
N LEU A 153 13.43 -14.69 6.77
CA LEU A 153 12.95 -15.59 7.80
C LEU A 153 13.02 -17.02 7.31
N ASP A 154 13.40 -17.92 8.21
CA ASP A 154 13.36 -19.37 7.97
C ASP A 154 12.04 -19.95 8.47
N ILE A 155 11.40 -20.74 7.62
CA ILE A 155 10.23 -21.56 7.98
C ILE A 155 10.63 -23.02 7.84
N ALA A 156 10.68 -23.72 8.96
CA ALA A 156 10.94 -25.15 8.98
C ALA A 156 9.66 -25.95 8.66
N ILE A 157 9.82 -27.02 7.91
CA ILE A 157 8.76 -27.98 7.64
C ILE A 157 8.82 -29.08 8.71
N PRO A 158 7.70 -29.40 9.39
CA PRO A 158 7.68 -30.39 10.44
C PRO A 158 8.13 -31.79 10.00
N ASP A 159 8.57 -32.60 10.96
CA ASP A 159 8.95 -33.98 10.70
C ASP A 159 7.77 -34.77 10.09
N GLY A 160 8.12 -35.69 9.20
CA GLY A 160 7.13 -36.48 8.45
C GLY A 160 6.46 -35.76 7.29
N LYS A 161 6.71 -34.44 7.09
CA LYS A 161 6.23 -33.65 5.95
C LYS A 161 7.41 -33.14 5.11
N GLU A 162 7.17 -32.87 3.83
CA GLU A 162 8.15 -32.32 2.90
C GLU A 162 7.48 -31.36 1.93
N LEU A 163 8.26 -30.37 1.46
CA LEU A 163 7.88 -29.53 0.33
C LEU A 163 7.77 -30.41 -0.93
N GLY A 164 6.70 -30.22 -1.67
CA GLY A 164 6.48 -30.81 -2.99
C GLY A 164 6.72 -29.82 -4.12
N VAL A 165 6.16 -30.12 -5.28
CA VAL A 165 6.05 -29.16 -6.39
C VAL A 165 4.80 -28.28 -6.17
N ASN A 166 4.84 -27.02 -6.66
CA ASN A 166 3.70 -26.09 -6.59
C ASN A 166 3.14 -25.89 -5.18
N ASN A 167 4.01 -25.60 -4.21
CA ASN A 167 3.58 -25.24 -2.88
C ASN A 167 2.97 -23.84 -2.87
N THR A 168 1.91 -23.65 -2.08
CA THR A 168 1.31 -22.34 -1.80
C THR A 168 1.64 -21.94 -0.38
N ILE A 169 2.18 -20.74 -0.19
CA ILE A 169 2.46 -20.17 1.11
C ILE A 169 1.51 -18.99 1.33
N ASN A 170 0.71 -19.04 2.37
CA ASN A 170 -0.13 -17.93 2.82
C ASN A 170 0.52 -17.34 4.08
N ILE A 171 0.63 -16.02 4.13
CA ILE A 171 1.26 -15.30 5.23
C ILE A 171 0.37 -14.14 5.64
N THR A 172 0.12 -14.04 6.93
CA THR A 172 -0.47 -12.88 7.59
C THR A 172 0.61 -12.20 8.40
N TYR A 173 0.76 -10.89 8.24
CA TYR A 173 1.75 -10.09 8.96
C TYR A 173 1.07 -9.32 10.10
N TYR A 174 1.76 -9.26 11.22
CA TYR A 174 1.36 -8.49 12.41
C TYR A 174 2.41 -7.41 12.67
N TYR A 175 1.97 -6.18 12.81
CA TYR A 175 2.86 -5.02 12.94
C TYR A 175 2.48 -4.13 14.12
N LEU A 176 3.46 -3.37 14.61
CA LEU A 176 3.25 -2.35 15.64
C LEU A 176 2.70 -1.08 14.98
N ASP A 177 1.45 -0.75 15.26
CA ASP A 177 0.82 0.46 14.76
C ASP A 177 1.30 1.72 15.52
N ASN A 178 0.80 2.89 15.11
CA ASN A 178 1.23 4.15 15.68
C ASN A 178 0.70 4.38 17.12
N ASP A 179 -0.28 3.61 17.54
CA ASP A 179 -0.84 3.63 18.90
C ASP A 179 -0.10 2.64 19.83
N GLY A 180 0.90 1.93 19.32
CA GLY A 180 1.66 0.92 20.05
C GLY A 180 0.95 -0.43 20.18
N ASN A 181 -0.09 -0.69 19.40
CA ASN A 181 -0.79 -1.97 19.39
C ASN A 181 -0.31 -2.86 18.24
N ILE A 182 -0.45 -4.18 18.43
CA ILE A 182 -0.21 -5.13 17.36
C ILE A 182 -1.47 -5.28 16.53
N SER A 183 -1.34 -4.94 15.26
CA SER A 183 -2.41 -4.94 14.27
C SER A 183 -2.08 -5.84 13.09
N VAL A 184 -3.12 -6.37 12.42
CA VAL A 184 -2.96 -7.19 11.22
C VAL A 184 -2.76 -6.30 10.01
N LEU A 185 -1.74 -6.58 9.21
CA LEU A 185 -1.52 -5.91 7.92
C LEU A 185 -2.57 -6.36 6.91
N LYS A 186 -3.39 -5.44 6.43
CA LYS A 186 -4.46 -5.73 5.47
C LYS A 186 -3.94 -5.71 4.02
N LEU A 187 -4.59 -6.49 3.16
CA LEU A 187 -4.37 -6.40 1.71
C LEU A 187 -4.75 -4.99 1.24
N GLY A 188 -3.77 -4.25 0.72
CA GLY A 188 -3.93 -2.85 0.30
C GLY A 188 -2.99 -1.88 1.03
N ASP A 189 -2.47 -2.30 2.17
CA ASP A 189 -1.48 -1.54 2.96
C ASP A 189 -0.04 -1.67 2.39
N LYS A 190 0.13 -2.36 1.23
CA LYS A 190 1.41 -2.64 0.58
C LYS A 190 1.84 -1.55 -0.39
#